data_578694ef8ca88cbcdc658920183e207d
#
_entry.id   578694ef8ca88cbcdc658920183e207d
#
_cell.length_a   1.000
_cell.length_b   1.000
_cell.length_c   1.000
_cell.angle_alpha   90.00
_cell.angle_beta   90.00
_cell.angle_gamma   90.00
#
_symmetry.space_group_name_H-M   'P 1'
#
loop_
_entity.id
_entity.type
_entity.pdbx_description
1 polymer ?
#
loop_
_entity_poly.entity_id
_entity_poly.type
_entity_poly.pdbx_seq_one_letter_code
_entity_poly.pdbx_strand_id
1 'polypeptide(L)'
;MMKKRLLIILAGILFAGSFAFQPVHASKIVESDREVNQLDEAGSLAKYHDNNINGKNIKIAILDTGIDTTNRDLAFKKAINFTSADSADFTDRNGHGTKIAGIIGARKNGEGLIGIAPNSELYIAKVANDSGKVAFAEVIKGLNWAVQQKVDIINISLEFGKGNEALKEAIDNAVEHDIIVVASAGNIRAEGDTFKAYPGAYPDVISVGMLNVHGQIYADEFKEKKVDVYAPGEDLTSAYFDNKMTLDTGVSYATAYASGYAALVMEDRLSRDESISRDSLLKTMKADLNQGINGTPWYVYTGLILNILTFCAVIGLGIYSILSYRKSITRKWPLRTMGISIAIIIAVNAVVRYLVFLISK
;
A
#
# COMPACT_ATOMS: atom_id res chain seq x y z
N MET A 1 6.61 39.67 -47.74
CA MET A 1 7.12 39.33 -46.40
C MET A 1 6.00 39.28 -45.35
N MET A 2 4.90 38.58 -45.61
CA MET A 2 3.72 38.56 -44.72
C MET A 2 3.01 37.21 -44.76
N LYS A 3 3.73 36.08 -44.76
CA LYS A 3 3.18 34.71 -44.73
C LYS A 3 3.89 33.73 -43.78
N LYS A 4 4.69 34.24 -42.83
CA LYS A 4 5.40 33.38 -41.84
C LYS A 4 5.07 33.64 -40.35
N ARG A 5 3.99 34.43 -40.06
CA ARG A 5 3.59 34.74 -38.66
C ARG A 5 2.24 34.17 -38.24
N LEU A 6 1.61 33.28 -39.03
CA LEU A 6 0.30 32.74 -38.71
C LEU A 6 0.34 31.23 -38.36
N LEU A 7 1.53 30.62 -38.18
CA LEU A 7 1.67 29.19 -37.88
C LEU A 7 2.18 28.90 -36.48
N ILE A 8 2.34 29.92 -35.63
CA ILE A 8 2.86 29.76 -34.27
C ILE A 8 1.79 29.95 -33.17
N ILE A 9 0.58 30.38 -33.55
CA ILE A 9 -0.52 30.61 -32.58
C ILE A 9 -1.51 29.44 -32.49
N LEU A 10 -1.42 28.43 -33.34
CA LEU A 10 -2.31 27.25 -33.29
C LEU A 10 -1.71 26.01 -32.61
N ALA A 11 -0.48 26.09 -32.10
CA ALA A 11 0.15 25.00 -31.34
C ALA A 11 0.05 25.15 -29.81
N GLY A 12 -0.65 26.18 -29.33
CA GLY A 12 -0.69 26.56 -27.90
C GLY A 12 -1.95 26.19 -27.12
N ILE A 13 -2.96 25.54 -27.72
CA ILE A 13 -4.28 25.34 -27.07
C ILE A 13 -4.69 23.84 -26.98
N LEU A 14 -3.80 22.91 -27.21
CA LEU A 14 -4.09 21.46 -27.10
C LEU A 14 -3.21 20.73 -26.07
N PHE A 15 -2.85 21.40 -24.97
CA PHE A 15 -2.28 20.76 -23.80
C PHE A 15 -3.26 20.83 -22.62
N ALA A 16 -4.52 20.44 -22.84
CA ALA A 16 -5.45 20.15 -21.78
C ALA A 16 -5.16 18.71 -21.30
N GLY A 17 -4.46 18.63 -20.17
CA GLY A 17 -4.09 17.52 -19.31
C GLY A 17 -4.74 16.15 -19.55
N SER A 18 -4.30 15.42 -20.57
CA SER A 18 -4.51 13.97 -20.62
C SER A 18 -3.36 13.30 -19.88
N PHE A 19 -3.51 13.08 -18.58
CA PHE A 19 -2.61 12.17 -17.87
C PHE A 19 -3.09 10.74 -18.11
N ALA A 20 -2.35 10.02 -18.93
CA ALA A 20 -2.48 8.57 -19.03
C ALA A 20 -1.87 7.95 -17.75
N PHE A 21 -2.54 6.95 -17.21
CA PHE A 21 -1.88 5.99 -16.33
C PHE A 21 -0.54 5.60 -16.97
N GLN A 22 0.56 5.81 -16.25
CA GLN A 22 1.81 5.16 -16.65
C GLN A 22 1.57 3.64 -16.60
N PRO A 23 2.13 2.87 -17.52
CA PRO A 23 2.05 1.42 -17.39
C PRO A 23 2.76 1.04 -16.10
N VAL A 24 1.97 0.74 -15.09
CA VAL A 24 2.39 0.00 -13.91
C VAL A 24 3.08 -1.27 -14.44
N HIS A 25 4.13 -1.71 -13.79
CA HIS A 25 4.80 -2.97 -14.07
C HIS A 25 3.78 -4.03 -14.45
N ALA A 26 4.06 -4.83 -15.48
CA ALA A 26 3.11 -5.81 -15.97
C ALA A 26 2.64 -6.68 -14.81
N SER A 27 1.34 -6.62 -14.50
CA SER A 27 0.73 -7.36 -13.40
C SER A 27 1.03 -8.85 -13.56
N LYS A 28 1.56 -9.47 -12.52
CA LYS A 28 1.83 -10.90 -12.48
C LYS A 28 0.59 -11.63 -11.98
N ILE A 29 0.05 -12.54 -12.76
CA ILE A 29 -1.07 -13.40 -12.33
C ILE A 29 -0.58 -14.31 -11.21
N VAL A 30 -1.34 -14.36 -10.12
CA VAL A 30 -1.13 -15.24 -8.97
C VAL A 30 -2.18 -16.33 -9.01
N GLU A 31 -1.76 -17.59 -9.03
CA GLU A 31 -2.64 -18.74 -8.90
C GLU A 31 -2.47 -19.32 -7.49
N SER A 32 -3.58 -19.47 -6.77
CA SER A 32 -3.59 -20.08 -5.45
C SER A 32 -4.88 -20.89 -5.28
N ASP A 33 -4.73 -22.14 -4.83
CA ASP A 33 -5.85 -23.00 -4.45
C ASP A 33 -6.34 -22.70 -3.02
N ARG A 34 -5.72 -21.74 -2.33
CA ARG A 34 -6.06 -21.33 -0.98
C ARG A 34 -6.42 -19.87 -0.97
N GLU A 35 -7.26 -19.50 -0.01
CA GLU A 35 -7.56 -18.10 0.27
C GLU A 35 -6.27 -17.35 0.61
N VAL A 36 -6.00 -16.27 -0.12
CA VAL A 36 -4.81 -15.42 0.07
C VAL A 36 -5.19 -14.28 1.00
N ASN A 37 -4.52 -14.21 2.13
CA ASN A 37 -4.73 -13.16 3.11
C ASN A 37 -3.55 -12.18 3.06
N GLN A 38 -3.78 -10.94 2.65
CA GLN A 38 -2.77 -9.89 2.70
C GLN A 38 -2.34 -9.52 4.13
N LEU A 39 -3.05 -10.03 5.12
CA LEU A 39 -2.90 -9.68 6.53
C LEU A 39 -1.62 -10.24 7.14
N ASP A 40 -1.11 -11.36 6.63
CA ASP A 40 0.01 -12.08 7.24
C ASP A 40 1.35 -11.38 7.02
N GLU A 41 1.44 -10.48 6.03
CA GLU A 41 2.71 -9.86 5.65
C GLU A 41 3.03 -8.57 6.45
N ALA A 42 2.03 -7.87 6.99
CA ALA A 42 2.22 -6.55 7.59
C ALA A 42 2.14 -6.50 9.13
N GLY A 43 1.83 -7.61 9.83
CA GLY A 43 1.81 -7.70 11.31
C GLY A 43 0.89 -6.71 12.06
N SER A 44 0.69 -5.52 11.50
CA SER A 44 -0.14 -4.45 12.09
C SER A 44 -1.64 -4.71 12.00
N LEU A 45 -2.07 -5.61 11.11
CA LEU A 45 -3.46 -5.97 10.88
C LEU A 45 -3.96 -7.08 11.80
N ALA A 46 -3.07 -8.00 12.21
CA ALA A 46 -3.41 -9.12 13.08
C ALA A 46 -4.16 -8.67 14.33
N LYS A 47 -3.75 -7.56 14.95
CA LYS A 47 -4.41 -7.02 16.15
C LYS A 47 -5.89 -6.68 15.95
N TYR A 48 -6.31 -6.29 14.74
CA TYR A 48 -7.71 -5.99 14.43
C TYR A 48 -8.47 -7.26 14.13
N HIS A 49 -7.97 -8.10 13.25
CA HIS A 49 -8.63 -9.34 12.83
C HIS A 49 -8.76 -10.37 13.94
N ASP A 50 -7.76 -10.50 14.81
CA ASP A 50 -7.80 -11.37 15.99
C ASP A 50 -8.88 -10.93 16.98
N ASN A 51 -9.24 -9.64 16.98
CA ASN A 51 -10.33 -9.08 17.75
C ASN A 51 -11.65 -8.97 16.96
N ASN A 52 -11.74 -9.63 15.80
CA ASN A 52 -12.90 -9.62 14.91
C ASN A 52 -13.30 -8.22 14.40
N ILE A 53 -12.32 -7.30 14.31
CA ILE A 53 -12.44 -5.99 13.66
C ILE A 53 -12.06 -6.17 12.19
N ASN A 54 -12.99 -5.89 11.28
CA ASN A 54 -12.87 -6.26 9.86
C ASN A 54 -13.58 -5.29 8.90
N GLY A 55 -13.85 -4.06 9.34
CA GLY A 55 -14.50 -2.99 8.59
C GLY A 55 -16.03 -2.99 8.67
N LYS A 56 -16.60 -3.77 9.58
CA LYS A 56 -18.07 -3.89 9.71
C LYS A 56 -18.73 -2.56 9.99
N ASN A 57 -19.83 -2.27 9.23
CA ASN A 57 -20.61 -1.04 9.28
C ASN A 57 -19.85 0.21 8.81
N ILE A 58 -18.66 0.08 8.25
CA ILE A 58 -17.93 1.20 7.64
C ILE A 58 -18.19 1.21 6.13
N LYS A 59 -18.58 2.37 5.60
CA LYS A 59 -18.90 2.60 4.20
C LYS A 59 -17.72 3.29 3.51
N ILE A 60 -17.25 2.68 2.44
CA ILE A 60 -16.08 3.18 1.69
C ILE A 60 -16.50 3.45 0.24
N ALA A 61 -16.41 4.70 -0.20
CA ALA A 61 -16.55 5.03 -1.62
C ALA A 61 -15.20 4.87 -2.32
N ILE A 62 -15.20 4.19 -3.46
CA ILE A 62 -14.06 4.01 -4.35
C ILE A 62 -14.33 4.79 -5.62
N LEU A 63 -13.56 5.87 -5.84
CA LEU A 63 -13.63 6.71 -7.04
C LEU A 63 -12.54 6.25 -8.00
N ASP A 64 -12.90 5.41 -9.00
CA ASP A 64 -11.92 4.73 -9.86
C ASP A 64 -12.51 4.36 -11.25
N THR A 65 -11.99 3.31 -11.88
CA THR A 65 -12.38 2.83 -13.23
C THR A 65 -13.64 1.95 -13.25
N GLY A 66 -14.26 1.68 -12.10
CA GLY A 66 -15.43 0.80 -11.93
C GLY A 66 -15.11 -0.44 -11.11
N ILE A 67 -15.87 -1.51 -11.31
CA ILE A 67 -15.69 -2.80 -10.63
C ILE A 67 -16.07 -3.95 -11.56
N ASP A 68 -15.35 -5.07 -11.48
CA ASP A 68 -15.79 -6.34 -12.07
C ASP A 68 -16.89 -6.97 -11.23
N THR A 69 -18.12 -6.92 -11.73
CA THR A 69 -19.30 -7.46 -11.03
C THR A 69 -19.35 -8.98 -11.05
N THR A 70 -18.50 -9.64 -11.81
CA THR A 70 -18.44 -11.12 -11.92
C THR A 70 -17.41 -11.73 -10.95
N ASN A 71 -16.56 -10.91 -10.36
CA ASN A 71 -15.56 -11.37 -9.41
C ASN A 71 -16.23 -11.79 -8.08
N ARG A 72 -15.99 -13.04 -7.65
CA ARG A 72 -16.66 -13.67 -6.50
C ARG A 72 -16.24 -13.10 -5.16
N ASP A 73 -15.03 -12.54 -5.09
CA ASP A 73 -14.51 -11.97 -3.85
C ASP A 73 -15.07 -10.58 -3.58
N LEU A 74 -15.65 -9.94 -4.61
CA LEU A 74 -16.11 -8.57 -4.53
C LEU A 74 -17.61 -8.48 -4.29
N ALA A 75 -17.98 -7.60 -3.36
CA ALA A 75 -19.36 -7.16 -3.16
C ALA A 75 -19.39 -5.65 -3.00
N PHE A 76 -20.44 -5.04 -3.46
CA PHE A 76 -20.67 -3.61 -3.30
C PHE A 76 -22.14 -3.33 -2.97
N LYS A 77 -22.39 -2.21 -2.32
CA LYS A 77 -23.72 -1.79 -1.91
C LYS A 77 -24.46 -1.02 -3.00
N LYS A 78 -23.71 -0.11 -3.65
CA LYS A 78 -24.19 0.72 -4.76
C LYS A 78 -23.04 1.01 -5.71
N ALA A 79 -23.38 1.22 -6.97
CA ALA A 79 -22.43 1.65 -7.98
C ALA A 79 -23.07 2.62 -8.97
N ILE A 80 -22.25 3.50 -9.55
CA ILE A 80 -22.67 4.50 -10.54
C ILE A 80 -21.51 4.83 -11.49
N ASN A 81 -21.85 5.16 -12.74
CA ASN A 81 -20.90 5.62 -13.75
C ASN A 81 -21.11 7.12 -14.04
N PHE A 82 -20.05 7.90 -13.95
CA PHE A 82 -20.02 9.31 -14.30
C PHE A 82 -19.28 9.61 -15.61
N THR A 83 -18.69 8.59 -16.25
CA THR A 83 -17.87 8.74 -17.46
C THR A 83 -18.68 8.61 -18.75
N SER A 84 -19.94 8.19 -18.69
CA SER A 84 -20.84 8.03 -19.83
C SER A 84 -22.25 8.46 -19.51
N ALA A 85 -23.12 8.49 -20.54
CA ALA A 85 -24.54 8.79 -20.38
C ALA A 85 -25.30 7.62 -19.70
N ASP A 86 -24.81 6.40 -19.83
CA ASP A 86 -25.33 5.24 -19.09
C ASP A 86 -24.68 5.15 -17.71
N SER A 87 -25.39 5.68 -16.72
CA SER A 87 -24.92 5.67 -15.35
C SER A 87 -24.97 4.28 -14.69
N ALA A 88 -25.62 3.30 -15.31
CA ALA A 88 -25.70 1.92 -14.82
C ALA A 88 -24.54 1.04 -15.33
N ASP A 89 -23.84 1.44 -16.39
CA ASP A 89 -22.65 0.71 -16.88
C ASP A 89 -21.37 1.14 -16.11
N PHE A 90 -21.28 0.70 -14.88
CA PHE A 90 -20.10 0.90 -14.04
C PHE A 90 -19.07 -0.24 -14.12
N THR A 91 -19.22 -1.12 -15.10
CA THR A 91 -18.30 -2.24 -15.33
C THR A 91 -16.88 -1.72 -15.51
N ASP A 92 -15.96 -2.31 -14.78
CA ASP A 92 -14.53 -2.04 -14.95
C ASP A 92 -13.99 -2.81 -16.15
N ARG A 93 -13.50 -2.10 -17.16
CA ARG A 93 -12.83 -2.68 -18.35
C ARG A 93 -11.34 -2.32 -18.38
N ASN A 94 -10.87 -1.62 -17.33
CA ASN A 94 -9.47 -1.26 -17.13
C ASN A 94 -8.77 -2.23 -16.17
N GLY A 95 -9.46 -2.60 -15.09
CA GLY A 95 -8.98 -3.48 -14.04
C GLY A 95 -8.45 -2.77 -12.80
N HIS A 96 -8.17 -1.45 -12.87
CA HIS A 96 -7.59 -0.73 -11.74
C HIS A 96 -8.58 -0.62 -10.57
N GLY A 97 -9.82 -0.21 -10.81
CA GLY A 97 -10.84 -0.10 -9.77
C GLY A 97 -11.18 -1.44 -9.12
N THR A 98 -11.18 -2.53 -9.90
CA THR A 98 -11.36 -3.90 -9.41
C THR A 98 -10.24 -4.29 -8.44
N LYS A 99 -8.98 -3.96 -8.77
CA LYS A 99 -7.83 -4.19 -7.91
C LYS A 99 -7.93 -3.40 -6.61
N ILE A 100 -8.27 -2.11 -6.71
CA ILE A 100 -8.47 -1.24 -5.54
C ILE A 100 -9.58 -1.80 -4.63
N ALA A 101 -10.72 -2.20 -5.19
CA ALA A 101 -11.82 -2.81 -4.43
C ALA A 101 -11.38 -4.12 -3.74
N GLY A 102 -10.58 -4.93 -4.42
CA GLY A 102 -10.03 -6.18 -3.87
C GLY A 102 -9.14 -5.95 -2.66
N ILE A 103 -8.20 -5.01 -2.75
CA ILE A 103 -7.31 -4.67 -1.63
C ILE A 103 -8.11 -4.13 -0.45
N ILE A 104 -9.09 -3.25 -0.69
CA ILE A 104 -9.89 -2.67 0.39
C ILE A 104 -10.77 -3.72 1.06
N GLY A 105 -11.59 -4.46 0.27
CA GLY A 105 -12.72 -5.17 0.83
C GLY A 105 -13.10 -6.47 0.14
N ALA A 106 -12.14 -7.21 -0.48
CA ALA A 106 -12.42 -8.57 -0.91
C ALA A 106 -12.88 -9.41 0.28
N ARG A 107 -13.99 -10.15 0.10
CA ARG A 107 -14.69 -10.84 1.19
C ARG A 107 -13.97 -12.13 1.59
N LYS A 108 -14.00 -12.45 2.87
CA LYS A 108 -13.62 -13.76 3.36
C LYS A 108 -14.71 -14.78 3.01
N ASN A 109 -14.51 -15.56 1.96
CA ASN A 109 -15.49 -16.52 1.42
C ASN A 109 -14.94 -17.95 1.27
N GLY A 110 -13.68 -18.19 1.67
CA GLY A 110 -13.00 -19.49 1.65
C GLY A 110 -12.18 -19.74 0.38
N GLU A 111 -12.18 -18.81 -0.56
CA GLU A 111 -11.39 -18.87 -1.80
C GLU A 111 -10.88 -17.46 -2.17
N GLY A 112 -9.93 -17.37 -3.10
CA GLY A 112 -9.46 -16.11 -3.65
C GLY A 112 -8.77 -15.20 -2.65
N LEU A 113 -9.11 -13.92 -2.65
CA LEU A 113 -8.46 -12.86 -1.88
C LEU A 113 -9.28 -12.43 -0.67
N ILE A 114 -8.62 -12.18 0.47
CA ILE A 114 -9.21 -11.42 1.58
C ILE A 114 -8.63 -10.00 1.56
N GLY A 115 -9.48 -8.99 1.50
CA GLY A 115 -9.12 -7.58 1.61
C GLY A 115 -8.80 -7.15 3.04
N ILE A 116 -8.32 -5.92 3.19
CA ILE A 116 -7.94 -5.33 4.49
C ILE A 116 -9.16 -5.21 5.41
N ALA A 117 -10.30 -4.76 4.88
CA ALA A 117 -11.56 -4.55 5.60
C ALA A 117 -12.70 -5.34 4.92
N PRO A 118 -12.69 -6.69 5.01
CA PRO A 118 -13.53 -7.57 4.19
C PRO A 118 -15.03 -7.46 4.48
N ASN A 119 -15.43 -6.82 5.57
CA ASN A 119 -16.84 -6.60 5.92
C ASN A 119 -17.29 -5.14 5.77
N SER A 120 -16.48 -4.28 5.16
CA SER A 120 -16.89 -2.91 4.82
C SER A 120 -17.91 -2.90 3.68
N GLU A 121 -18.78 -1.89 3.66
CA GLU A 121 -19.73 -1.66 2.58
C GLU A 121 -19.08 -0.81 1.49
N LEU A 122 -18.81 -1.40 0.31
CA LEU A 122 -18.20 -0.69 -0.81
C LEU A 122 -19.25 0.04 -1.64
N TYR A 123 -18.95 1.29 -1.99
CA TYR A 123 -19.71 2.18 -2.87
C TYR A 123 -18.82 2.55 -4.06
N ILE A 124 -19.21 2.21 -5.27
CA ILE A 124 -18.36 2.32 -6.46
C ILE A 124 -18.80 3.50 -7.32
N ALA A 125 -17.91 4.46 -7.52
CA ALA A 125 -18.10 5.56 -8.46
C ALA A 125 -17.09 5.43 -9.60
N LYS A 126 -17.56 5.02 -10.79
CA LYS A 126 -16.72 5.02 -11.98
C LYS A 126 -16.55 6.47 -12.47
N VAL A 127 -15.37 7.03 -12.18
CA VAL A 127 -14.97 8.40 -12.52
C VAL A 127 -13.83 8.46 -13.53
N ALA A 128 -13.17 7.32 -13.78
CA ALA A 128 -12.19 7.15 -14.84
C ALA A 128 -12.75 6.19 -15.90
N ASN A 129 -12.51 6.48 -17.17
CA ASN A 129 -13.00 5.66 -18.27
C ASN A 129 -12.17 4.36 -18.45
N ASP A 130 -12.55 3.53 -19.42
CA ASP A 130 -11.93 2.23 -19.67
C ASP A 130 -10.44 2.33 -20.09
N SER A 131 -9.98 3.48 -20.55
CA SER A 131 -8.55 3.73 -20.79
C SER A 131 -7.82 4.36 -19.61
N GLY A 132 -8.47 4.46 -18.44
CA GLY A 132 -7.90 5.06 -17.24
C GLY A 132 -7.83 6.60 -17.26
N LYS A 133 -8.44 7.25 -18.25
CA LYS A 133 -8.49 8.73 -18.29
C LYS A 133 -9.55 9.25 -17.34
N VAL A 134 -9.18 10.29 -16.60
CA VAL A 134 -10.03 10.94 -15.60
C VAL A 134 -10.07 12.45 -15.84
N ALA A 135 -11.21 13.09 -15.61
CA ALA A 135 -11.33 14.53 -15.60
C ALA A 135 -11.87 15.02 -14.24
N PHE A 136 -11.63 16.28 -13.92
CA PHE A 136 -12.10 16.88 -12.67
C PHE A 136 -13.62 16.76 -12.48
N ALA A 137 -14.39 16.94 -13.55
CA ALA A 137 -15.84 16.94 -13.49
C ALA A 137 -16.41 15.60 -13.00
N GLU A 138 -15.85 14.48 -13.45
CA GLU A 138 -16.29 13.15 -13.06
C GLU A 138 -15.93 12.87 -11.60
N VAL A 139 -14.73 13.27 -11.15
CA VAL A 139 -14.30 13.11 -9.75
C VAL A 139 -15.16 13.98 -8.82
N ILE A 140 -15.45 15.22 -9.19
CA ILE A 140 -16.35 16.11 -8.42
C ILE A 140 -17.74 15.50 -8.30
N LYS A 141 -18.31 14.93 -9.37
CA LYS A 141 -19.60 14.23 -9.31
C LYS A 141 -19.53 13.02 -8.38
N GLY A 142 -18.43 12.23 -8.45
CA GLY A 142 -18.19 11.09 -7.58
C GLY A 142 -18.11 11.48 -6.11
N LEU A 143 -17.39 12.55 -5.77
CA LEU A 143 -17.31 13.12 -4.42
C LEU A 143 -18.69 13.53 -3.89
N ASN A 144 -19.44 14.31 -4.66
CA ASN A 144 -20.78 14.75 -4.27
C ASN A 144 -21.75 13.58 -4.11
N TRP A 145 -21.63 12.55 -4.95
CA TRP A 145 -22.42 11.34 -4.80
C TRP A 145 -22.04 10.58 -3.52
N ALA A 146 -20.75 10.45 -3.20
CA ALA A 146 -20.29 9.79 -2.00
C ALA A 146 -20.83 10.49 -0.73
N VAL A 147 -20.84 11.83 -0.70
CA VAL A 147 -21.48 12.63 0.37
C VAL A 147 -22.98 12.30 0.47
N GLN A 148 -23.71 12.24 -0.65
CA GLN A 148 -25.14 11.85 -0.66
C GLN A 148 -25.37 10.42 -0.16
N GLN A 149 -24.42 9.49 -0.37
CA GLN A 149 -24.51 8.13 0.15
C GLN A 149 -24.15 8.05 1.65
N LYS A 150 -23.65 9.14 2.23
CA LYS A 150 -23.21 9.20 3.65
C LYS A 150 -22.17 8.11 3.93
N VAL A 151 -21.15 8.07 3.08
CA VAL A 151 -20.01 7.16 3.29
C VAL A 151 -19.10 7.69 4.40
N ASP A 152 -18.29 6.85 4.99
CA ASP A 152 -17.38 7.22 6.07
C ASP A 152 -15.99 7.56 5.51
N ILE A 153 -15.62 6.88 4.41
CA ILE A 153 -14.30 7.03 3.76
C ILE A 153 -14.50 7.18 2.24
N ILE A 154 -13.70 8.03 1.63
CA ILE A 154 -13.56 8.12 0.17
C ILE A 154 -12.12 7.79 -0.19
N ASN A 155 -11.93 6.73 -0.99
CA ASN A 155 -10.64 6.37 -1.60
C ASN A 155 -10.52 6.97 -3.00
N ILE A 156 -9.42 7.71 -3.26
CA ILE A 156 -9.09 8.29 -4.56
C ILE A 156 -7.67 7.87 -4.94
N SER A 157 -7.56 6.75 -5.65
CA SER A 157 -6.28 6.22 -6.16
C SER A 157 -5.93 6.81 -7.54
N LEU A 158 -6.35 8.05 -7.78
CA LEU A 158 -6.18 8.82 -9.01
C LEU A 158 -5.44 10.13 -8.70
N GLU A 159 -4.82 10.73 -9.73
CA GLU A 159 -4.07 11.97 -9.54
C GLU A 159 -4.22 12.97 -10.68
N PHE A 160 -4.15 14.25 -10.32
CA PHE A 160 -4.02 15.37 -11.23
C PHE A 160 -2.73 16.14 -10.92
N GLY A 161 -2.06 16.62 -11.97
CA GLY A 161 -0.80 17.38 -11.84
C GLY A 161 -0.96 18.83 -11.39
N LYS A 162 -2.18 19.29 -11.22
CA LYS A 162 -2.50 20.64 -10.75
C LYS A 162 -3.77 20.65 -9.91
N GLY A 163 -3.85 21.59 -8.98
CA GLY A 163 -5.06 21.84 -8.23
C GLY A 163 -6.18 22.41 -9.10
N ASN A 164 -7.41 22.26 -8.61
CA ASN A 164 -8.61 22.82 -9.21
C ASN A 164 -9.54 23.27 -8.09
N GLU A 165 -10.06 24.49 -8.16
CA GLU A 165 -10.87 25.07 -7.09
C GLU A 165 -12.16 24.28 -6.85
N ALA A 166 -12.89 23.93 -7.93
CA ALA A 166 -14.12 23.15 -7.78
C ALA A 166 -13.87 21.73 -7.21
N LEU A 167 -12.70 21.13 -7.50
CA LEU A 167 -12.30 19.87 -6.86
C LEU A 167 -12.04 20.09 -5.36
N LYS A 168 -11.37 21.21 -5.02
CA LYS A 168 -11.12 21.55 -3.63
C LYS A 168 -12.43 21.76 -2.87
N GLU A 169 -13.35 22.54 -3.41
CA GLU A 169 -14.69 22.76 -2.84
C GLU A 169 -15.45 21.43 -2.61
N ALA A 170 -15.37 20.49 -3.54
CA ALA A 170 -15.99 19.17 -3.37
C ALA A 170 -15.32 18.32 -2.29
N ILE A 171 -14.02 18.43 -2.11
CA ILE A 171 -13.27 17.81 -1.01
C ILE A 171 -13.67 18.46 0.33
N ASP A 172 -13.70 19.80 0.39
CA ASP A 172 -14.08 20.54 1.60
C ASP A 172 -15.51 20.14 2.03
N ASN A 173 -16.43 20.06 1.07
CA ASN A 173 -17.80 19.59 1.33
C ASN A 173 -17.82 18.16 1.90
N ALA A 174 -16.99 17.24 1.43
CA ALA A 174 -16.91 15.90 1.99
C ALA A 174 -16.39 15.93 3.44
N VAL A 175 -15.36 16.72 3.72
CA VAL A 175 -14.77 16.88 5.06
C VAL A 175 -15.75 17.53 6.03
N GLU A 176 -16.52 18.53 5.60
CA GLU A 176 -17.59 19.17 6.38
C GLU A 176 -18.72 18.19 6.78
N HIS A 177 -18.83 17.06 6.07
CA HIS A 177 -19.73 15.97 6.40
C HIS A 177 -19.06 14.82 7.16
N ASP A 178 -17.92 15.10 7.82
CA ASP A 178 -17.11 14.15 8.60
C ASP A 178 -16.60 12.95 7.79
N ILE A 179 -16.50 13.08 6.47
CA ILE A 179 -15.98 12.02 5.60
C ILE A 179 -14.46 12.09 5.51
N ILE A 180 -13.80 10.99 5.75
CA ILE A 180 -12.35 10.86 5.61
C ILE A 180 -11.98 10.67 4.13
N VAL A 181 -11.25 11.61 3.56
CA VAL A 181 -10.75 11.50 2.18
C VAL A 181 -9.31 11.02 2.19
N VAL A 182 -9.07 9.88 1.54
CA VAL A 182 -7.75 9.24 1.43
C VAL A 182 -7.35 9.24 -0.03
N ALA A 183 -6.18 9.79 -0.36
CA ALA A 183 -5.72 9.88 -1.72
C ALA A 183 -4.22 9.65 -1.87
N SER A 184 -3.83 9.25 -3.08
CA SER A 184 -2.45 9.03 -3.49
C SER A 184 -1.61 10.31 -3.37
N ALA A 185 -0.38 10.20 -2.85
CA ALA A 185 0.64 11.25 -2.91
C ALA A 185 1.21 11.42 -4.33
N GLY A 186 0.78 10.59 -5.27
CA GLY A 186 1.20 10.55 -6.66
C GLY A 186 2.40 9.64 -6.91
N ASN A 187 2.47 9.12 -8.13
CA ASN A 187 3.57 8.27 -8.55
C ASN A 187 4.87 9.08 -8.68
N ILE A 188 5.99 8.42 -8.46
CA ILE A 188 7.31 8.95 -8.78
C ILE A 188 7.56 8.73 -10.27
N ARG A 189 7.85 9.80 -11.00
CA ARG A 189 7.98 9.80 -12.47
C ARG A 189 9.43 9.82 -12.94
N ALA A 190 10.31 10.44 -12.13
CA ALA A 190 11.73 10.55 -12.39
C ALA A 190 12.46 10.87 -11.08
N GLU A 191 13.76 10.68 -11.06
CA GLU A 191 14.62 11.15 -9.97
C GLU A 191 14.45 12.66 -9.74
N GLY A 192 14.25 13.07 -8.49
CA GLY A 192 14.00 14.47 -8.12
C GLY A 192 12.58 14.97 -8.42
N ASP A 193 11.61 14.08 -8.63
CA ASP A 193 10.22 14.46 -8.89
C ASP A 193 9.55 15.14 -7.68
N THR A 194 9.35 16.47 -7.77
CA THR A 194 8.64 17.29 -6.78
C THR A 194 7.19 17.56 -7.16
N PHE A 195 6.66 16.84 -8.13
CA PHE A 195 5.30 17.01 -8.64
C PHE A 195 4.25 16.83 -7.54
N LYS A 196 3.34 17.80 -7.43
CA LYS A 196 2.22 17.73 -6.49
C LYS A 196 1.05 16.98 -7.14
N ALA A 197 0.66 15.88 -6.50
CA ALA A 197 -0.50 15.10 -6.93
C ALA A 197 -1.76 15.55 -6.17
N TYR A 198 -2.78 15.96 -6.92
CA TYR A 198 -4.08 16.32 -6.36
C TYR A 198 -5.07 15.18 -6.62
N PRO A 199 -5.96 14.87 -5.66
CA PRO A 199 -6.29 15.64 -4.45
C PRO A 199 -5.36 15.41 -3.24
N GLY A 200 -4.40 14.48 -3.26
CA GLY A 200 -3.51 14.18 -2.13
C GLY A 200 -2.80 15.40 -1.55
N ALA A 201 -2.47 16.41 -2.39
CA ALA A 201 -1.80 17.62 -1.96
C ALA A 201 -2.70 18.63 -1.22
N TYR A 202 -4.03 18.44 -1.17
CA TYR A 202 -4.90 19.31 -0.36
C TYR A 202 -4.71 19.05 1.13
N PRO A 203 -4.83 20.08 2.00
CA PRO A 203 -4.54 19.97 3.44
C PRO A 203 -5.38 18.92 4.16
N ASP A 204 -6.67 18.85 3.82
CA ASP A 204 -7.65 18.04 4.55
C ASP A 204 -7.77 16.60 4.04
N VAL A 205 -7.01 16.25 2.99
CA VAL A 205 -6.90 14.90 2.44
C VAL A 205 -5.79 14.15 3.17
N ILE A 206 -6.01 12.90 3.54
CA ILE A 206 -4.95 11.99 3.99
C ILE A 206 -4.18 11.53 2.76
N SER A 207 -2.98 12.06 2.60
CA SER A 207 -2.08 11.73 1.49
C SER A 207 -1.24 10.51 1.81
N VAL A 208 -1.27 9.51 0.92
CA VAL A 208 -0.62 8.22 1.12
C VAL A 208 0.60 8.07 0.23
N GLY A 209 1.75 7.81 0.83
CA GLY A 209 2.97 7.34 0.17
C GLY A 209 3.09 5.81 0.23
N MET A 210 4.09 5.27 -0.43
CA MET A 210 4.26 3.83 -0.59
C MET A 210 5.47 3.30 0.17
N LEU A 211 5.29 2.16 0.85
CA LEU A 211 6.35 1.33 1.41
C LEU A 211 6.67 0.17 0.46
N ASN A 212 7.93 -0.23 0.45
CA ASN A 212 8.37 -1.45 -0.20
C ASN A 212 8.08 -2.69 0.68
N VAL A 213 8.35 -3.88 0.15
CA VAL A 213 8.16 -5.17 0.86
C VAL A 213 8.96 -5.29 2.16
N HIS A 214 9.93 -4.43 2.38
CA HIS A 214 10.74 -4.38 3.61
C HIS A 214 10.24 -3.33 4.63
N GLY A 215 9.10 -2.67 4.37
CA GLY A 215 8.56 -1.63 5.23
C GLY A 215 9.34 -0.30 5.18
N GLN A 216 10.15 -0.08 4.15
CA GLN A 216 10.89 1.16 3.93
C GLN A 216 10.14 2.05 2.93
N ILE A 217 10.37 3.36 2.97
CA ILE A 217 9.85 4.26 1.94
C ILE A 217 10.37 3.79 0.58
N TYR A 218 9.45 3.54 -0.35
CA TYR A 218 9.75 2.93 -1.66
C TYR A 218 10.75 3.75 -2.48
N ALA A 219 10.64 5.09 -2.43
CA ALA A 219 11.53 6.00 -3.12
C ALA A 219 11.74 7.27 -2.30
N ASP A 220 12.94 7.82 -2.32
CA ASP A 220 13.30 9.01 -1.54
C ASP A 220 12.50 10.25 -1.94
N GLU A 221 12.04 10.33 -3.19
CA GLU A 221 11.20 11.41 -3.70
C GLU A 221 9.87 11.56 -2.98
N PHE A 222 9.37 10.51 -2.31
CA PHE A 222 8.20 10.64 -1.44
C PHE A 222 8.45 11.54 -0.24
N LYS A 223 9.69 11.71 0.19
CA LYS A 223 10.05 12.62 1.29
C LYS A 223 9.87 14.08 0.93
N GLU A 224 9.95 14.42 -0.37
CA GLU A 224 9.77 15.77 -0.89
C GLU A 224 8.29 16.11 -1.19
N LYS A 225 7.40 15.11 -1.11
CA LYS A 225 5.94 15.28 -1.31
C LYS A 225 5.23 15.49 0.02
N LYS A 226 4.01 16.07 -0.03
CA LYS A 226 3.10 15.96 1.11
C LYS A 226 2.67 14.51 1.23
N VAL A 227 3.17 13.81 2.25
CA VAL A 227 2.75 12.47 2.63
C VAL A 227 2.35 12.48 4.10
N ASP A 228 1.10 12.14 4.39
CA ASP A 228 0.60 12.06 5.76
C ASP A 228 0.86 10.69 6.37
N VAL A 229 0.77 9.62 5.59
CA VAL A 229 1.00 8.24 6.03
C VAL A 229 1.61 7.42 4.90
N TYR A 230 2.48 6.49 5.23
CA TYR A 230 2.98 5.49 4.29
C TYR A 230 2.30 4.16 4.55
N ALA A 231 1.98 3.43 3.49
CA ALA A 231 1.37 2.10 3.56
C ALA A 231 2.04 1.14 2.58
N PRO A 232 1.96 -0.18 2.81
CA PRO A 232 2.42 -1.18 1.84
C PRO A 232 1.83 -0.94 0.45
N GLY A 233 2.67 -1.01 -0.58
CA GLY A 233 2.23 -0.76 -1.96
C GLY A 233 3.06 -1.48 -3.01
N GLU A 234 4.11 -2.20 -2.60
CA GLU A 234 4.92 -3.06 -3.45
C GLU A 234 4.47 -4.51 -3.31
N ASP A 235 4.32 -5.18 -4.45
CA ASP A 235 3.95 -6.60 -4.56
C ASP A 235 2.68 -6.98 -3.77
N LEU A 236 1.67 -6.10 -3.81
CA LEU A 236 0.37 -6.41 -3.20
C LEU A 236 -0.47 -7.30 -4.10
N THR A 237 -1.03 -8.35 -3.51
CA THR A 237 -2.01 -9.19 -4.18
C THR A 237 -3.33 -8.44 -4.31
N SER A 238 -3.95 -8.47 -5.48
CA SER A 238 -5.22 -7.78 -5.75
C SER A 238 -6.16 -8.65 -6.59
N ALA A 239 -7.46 -8.39 -6.49
CA ALA A 239 -8.47 -9.04 -7.33
C ALA A 239 -8.35 -8.56 -8.78
N TYR A 240 -8.63 -9.44 -9.72
CA TYR A 240 -8.61 -9.15 -11.14
C TYR A 240 -9.77 -9.85 -11.87
N PHE A 241 -9.87 -9.59 -13.19
CA PHE A 241 -10.88 -10.19 -14.05
C PHE A 241 -10.83 -11.72 -14.01
N ASP A 242 -11.96 -12.36 -14.34
CA ASP A 242 -12.11 -13.81 -14.41
C ASP A 242 -11.80 -14.52 -13.08
N ASN A 243 -12.07 -13.88 -11.94
CA ASN A 243 -11.74 -14.38 -10.59
C ASN A 243 -10.24 -14.70 -10.40
N LYS A 244 -9.37 -14.01 -11.15
CA LYS A 244 -7.92 -14.10 -10.98
C LYS A 244 -7.44 -13.12 -9.94
N MET A 245 -6.24 -13.35 -9.46
CA MET A 245 -5.48 -12.42 -8.63
C MET A 245 -4.25 -11.95 -9.39
N THR A 246 -3.80 -10.75 -9.10
CA THR A 246 -2.56 -10.19 -9.63
C THR A 246 -1.69 -9.65 -8.51
N LEU A 247 -0.39 -9.68 -8.72
CA LEU A 247 0.60 -9.03 -7.87
C LEU A 247 0.98 -7.70 -8.50
N ASP A 248 0.79 -6.62 -7.78
CA ASP A 248 0.90 -5.28 -8.32
C ASP A 248 1.69 -4.35 -7.39
N THR A 249 2.38 -3.37 -7.99
CA THR A 249 3.16 -2.36 -7.27
C THR A 249 2.70 -0.96 -7.68
N GLY A 250 2.40 -0.10 -6.70
CA GLY A 250 2.02 1.28 -6.95
C GLY A 250 1.43 2.00 -5.74
N VAL A 251 1.57 3.32 -5.74
CA VAL A 251 1.02 4.17 -4.68
C VAL A 251 -0.53 4.09 -4.61
N SER A 252 -1.19 3.77 -5.72
CA SER A 252 -2.64 3.52 -5.76
C SER A 252 -3.04 2.37 -4.85
N TYR A 253 -2.24 1.30 -4.82
CA TYR A 253 -2.48 0.12 -3.97
C TYR A 253 -2.17 0.41 -2.51
N ALA A 254 -1.12 1.20 -2.23
CA ALA A 254 -0.87 1.72 -0.88
C ALA A 254 -2.04 2.59 -0.37
N THR A 255 -2.67 3.38 -1.26
CA THR A 255 -3.84 4.20 -0.93
C THR A 255 -5.05 3.33 -0.60
N ALA A 256 -5.26 2.27 -1.37
CA ALA A 256 -6.31 1.28 -1.09
C ALA A 256 -6.07 0.57 0.26
N TYR A 257 -4.83 0.14 0.51
CA TYR A 257 -4.43 -0.43 1.80
C TYR A 257 -4.74 0.51 2.96
N ALA A 258 -4.31 1.78 2.85
CA ALA A 258 -4.55 2.79 3.88
C ALA A 258 -6.05 3.07 4.10
N SER A 259 -6.87 3.03 3.05
CA SER A 259 -8.32 3.20 3.14
C SER A 259 -9.00 2.04 3.87
N GLY A 260 -8.60 0.79 3.57
CA GLY A 260 -9.05 -0.39 4.31
C GLY A 260 -8.60 -0.34 5.78
N TYR A 261 -7.34 0.06 6.02
CA TYR A 261 -6.81 0.22 7.38
C TYR A 261 -7.55 1.28 8.18
N ALA A 262 -7.87 2.41 7.55
CA ALA A 262 -8.70 3.45 8.17
C ALA A 262 -10.06 2.90 8.63
N ALA A 263 -10.68 2.02 7.83
CA ALA A 263 -11.95 1.39 8.21
C ALA A 263 -11.82 0.48 9.43
N LEU A 264 -10.71 -0.27 9.57
CA LEU A 264 -10.46 -1.07 10.77
C LEU A 264 -10.31 -0.20 12.02
N VAL A 265 -9.52 0.89 11.93
CA VAL A 265 -9.34 1.84 13.04
C VAL A 265 -10.67 2.49 13.42
N MET A 266 -11.51 2.85 12.43
CA MET A 266 -12.82 3.44 12.68
C MET A 266 -13.75 2.46 13.40
N GLU A 267 -13.87 1.22 12.92
CA GLU A 267 -14.69 0.17 13.57
C GLU A 267 -14.22 -0.07 15.02
N ASP A 268 -12.91 -0.20 15.25
CA ASP A 268 -12.33 -0.43 16.56
C ASP A 268 -12.70 0.70 17.55
N ARG A 269 -12.61 1.96 17.12
CA ARG A 269 -12.99 3.12 17.93
C ARG A 269 -14.49 3.19 18.21
N LEU A 270 -15.31 2.99 17.17
CA LEU A 270 -16.76 2.95 17.33
C LEU A 270 -17.20 1.84 18.27
N SER A 271 -16.52 0.70 18.27
CA SER A 271 -16.82 -0.41 19.20
C SER A 271 -16.55 -0.07 20.66
N ARG A 272 -15.75 0.98 20.90
CA ARG A 272 -15.39 1.52 22.23
C ARG A 272 -16.09 2.84 22.57
N ASP A 273 -17.08 3.25 21.77
CA ASP A 273 -17.78 4.54 21.87
C ASP A 273 -16.82 5.77 21.83
N GLU A 274 -15.69 5.62 21.12
CA GLU A 274 -14.72 6.70 20.93
C GLU A 274 -15.11 7.58 19.73
N SER A 275 -14.89 8.89 19.84
CA SER A 275 -15.07 9.80 18.71
C SER A 275 -13.99 9.61 17.65
N ILE A 276 -14.38 9.81 16.39
CA ILE A 276 -13.48 9.76 15.25
C ILE A 276 -13.28 11.18 14.73
N SER A 277 -12.03 11.59 14.65
CA SER A 277 -11.61 12.77 13.89
C SER A 277 -10.48 12.38 12.94
N ARG A 278 -10.34 13.11 11.83
CA ARG A 278 -9.25 12.91 10.88
C ARG A 278 -7.89 12.82 11.59
N ASP A 279 -7.59 13.75 12.48
CA ASP A 279 -6.29 13.81 13.15
C ASP A 279 -6.06 12.65 14.11
N SER A 280 -7.10 12.24 14.84
CA SER A 280 -7.02 11.08 15.74
C SER A 280 -6.84 9.77 14.95
N LEU A 281 -7.53 9.62 13.83
CA LEU A 281 -7.39 8.50 12.90
C LEU A 281 -5.98 8.47 12.31
N LEU A 282 -5.53 9.59 11.75
CA LEU A 282 -4.20 9.71 11.14
C LEU A 282 -3.08 9.43 12.15
N LYS A 283 -3.23 9.87 13.40
CA LYS A 283 -2.27 9.56 14.47
C LYS A 283 -2.13 8.06 14.70
N THR A 284 -3.26 7.33 14.74
CA THR A 284 -3.25 5.87 14.89
C THR A 284 -2.63 5.20 13.65
N MET A 285 -3.06 5.59 12.45
CA MET A 285 -2.50 5.05 11.21
C MET A 285 -0.98 5.25 11.12
N LYS A 286 -0.48 6.43 11.49
CA LYS A 286 0.97 6.70 11.54
C LYS A 286 1.69 5.82 12.54
N ALA A 287 1.14 5.68 13.74
CA ALA A 287 1.74 4.86 14.78
C ALA A 287 1.83 3.39 14.37
N ASP A 288 0.88 2.89 13.62
CA ASP A 288 0.79 1.50 13.23
C ASP A 288 1.54 1.19 11.92
N LEU A 289 1.25 1.95 10.86
CA LEU A 289 1.77 1.67 9.51
C LEU A 289 3.19 2.19 9.30
N ASN A 290 3.60 3.23 10.04
CA ASN A 290 4.91 3.84 9.87
C ASN A 290 5.94 3.33 10.91
N GLN A 291 5.60 2.27 11.65
CA GLN A 291 6.55 1.62 12.54
C GLN A 291 7.73 1.09 11.72
N GLY A 292 8.92 1.61 11.96
CA GLY A 292 10.14 1.14 11.31
C GLY A 292 10.62 1.94 10.11
N ILE A 293 9.86 2.94 9.61
CA ILE A 293 10.34 3.81 8.51
C ILE A 293 11.71 4.44 8.83
N ASN A 294 11.93 4.78 10.11
CA ASN A 294 13.21 5.27 10.63
C ASN A 294 13.95 4.21 11.47
N GLY A 295 13.42 3.00 11.54
CA GLY A 295 13.99 1.90 12.31
C GLY A 295 14.98 1.10 11.47
N THR A 296 15.98 0.54 12.14
CA THR A 296 16.87 -0.44 11.50
C THR A 296 16.02 -1.66 11.11
N PRO A 297 16.02 -2.07 9.84
CA PRO A 297 15.22 -3.22 9.40
C PRO A 297 15.48 -4.46 10.29
N TRP A 298 14.43 -5.23 10.58
CA TRP A 298 14.51 -6.40 11.48
C TRP A 298 15.64 -7.38 11.12
N TYR A 299 15.95 -7.52 9.82
CA TYR A 299 17.06 -8.38 9.36
C TYR A 299 18.44 -7.85 9.79
N VAL A 300 18.59 -6.56 10.07
CA VAL A 300 19.82 -6.01 10.66
C VAL A 300 19.93 -6.46 12.11
N TYR A 301 18.82 -6.48 12.85
CA TYR A 301 18.81 -7.02 14.22
C TYR A 301 19.04 -8.53 14.24
N THR A 302 18.46 -9.30 13.31
CA THR A 302 18.75 -10.73 13.19
C THR A 302 20.21 -10.97 12.83
N GLY A 303 20.78 -10.18 11.93
CA GLY A 303 22.21 -10.21 11.62
C GLY A 303 23.09 -9.86 12.83
N LEU A 304 22.71 -8.87 13.64
CA LEU A 304 23.41 -8.50 14.86
C LEU A 304 23.31 -9.60 15.92
N ILE A 305 22.11 -10.14 16.16
CA ILE A 305 21.90 -11.26 17.11
C ILE A 305 22.71 -12.47 16.69
N LEU A 306 22.70 -12.83 15.41
CA LEU A 306 23.48 -13.95 14.89
C LEU A 306 24.99 -13.75 15.08
N ASN A 307 25.49 -12.53 14.88
CA ASN A 307 26.89 -12.18 15.13
C ASN A 307 27.23 -12.31 16.63
N ILE A 308 26.36 -11.85 17.53
CA ILE A 308 26.55 -11.98 18.97
C ILE A 308 26.56 -13.45 19.39
N LEU A 309 25.60 -14.26 18.91
CA LEU A 309 25.54 -15.70 19.21
C LEU A 309 26.77 -16.43 18.70
N THR A 310 27.25 -16.09 17.49
CA THR A 310 28.47 -16.67 16.91
C THR A 310 29.70 -16.30 17.76
N PHE A 311 29.81 -15.04 18.17
CA PHE A 311 30.88 -14.55 19.02
C PHE A 311 30.89 -15.27 20.40
N CYS A 312 29.72 -15.42 21.03
CA CYS A 312 29.57 -16.17 22.28
C CYS A 312 29.94 -17.64 22.12
N ALA A 313 29.57 -18.26 20.99
CA ALA A 313 29.93 -19.65 20.70
C ALA A 313 31.44 -19.82 20.53
N VAL A 314 32.11 -18.88 19.84
CA VAL A 314 33.57 -18.87 19.67
C VAL A 314 34.30 -18.75 21.03
N ILE A 315 33.84 -17.79 21.85
CA ILE A 315 34.38 -17.61 23.21
C ILE A 315 34.15 -18.88 24.06
N GLY A 316 32.96 -19.45 24.06
CA GLY A 316 32.61 -20.67 24.78
C GLY A 316 33.48 -21.85 24.40
N LEU A 317 33.72 -22.05 23.10
CA LEU A 317 34.64 -23.07 22.58
C LEU A 317 36.09 -22.80 22.97
N GLY A 318 36.52 -21.55 22.97
CA GLY A 318 37.85 -21.14 23.42
C GLY A 318 38.06 -21.47 24.92
N ILE A 319 37.10 -21.09 25.75
CA ILE A 319 37.13 -21.41 27.23
C ILE A 319 37.10 -22.91 27.43
N TYR A 320 36.22 -23.65 26.76
CA TYR A 320 36.15 -25.10 26.83
C TYR A 320 37.47 -25.75 26.43
N SER A 321 38.13 -25.29 25.39
CA SER A 321 39.43 -25.78 24.94
C SER A 321 40.53 -25.52 25.97
N ILE A 322 40.53 -24.35 26.63
CA ILE A 322 41.49 -24.02 27.70
C ILE A 322 41.25 -24.90 28.94
N LEU A 323 40.00 -25.09 29.36
CA LEU A 323 39.65 -25.91 30.51
C LEU A 323 39.96 -27.40 30.26
N SER A 324 39.68 -27.88 29.04
CA SER A 324 40.03 -29.27 28.65
C SER A 324 41.53 -29.48 28.56
N TYR A 325 42.29 -28.48 28.08
CA TYR A 325 43.75 -28.50 28.09
C TYR A 325 44.30 -28.58 29.52
N ARG A 326 43.78 -27.81 30.47
CA ARG A 326 44.17 -27.87 31.91
C ARG A 326 43.88 -29.20 32.55
N LYS A 327 42.80 -29.92 32.11
CA LYS A 327 42.43 -31.24 32.62
C LYS A 327 43.29 -32.39 32.05
N SER A 328 43.94 -32.19 30.88
CA SER A 328 44.65 -33.22 30.14
C SER A 328 46.17 -32.98 30.08
N ILE A 329 46.80 -32.61 31.21
CA ILE A 329 48.28 -32.45 31.29
C ILE A 329 49.03 -33.72 30.87
N THR A 330 48.36 -34.81 30.57
CA THR A 330 48.94 -36.11 30.18
C THR A 330 48.69 -36.54 28.72
N ARG A 331 47.96 -35.76 27.89
CA ARG A 331 47.71 -36.14 26.49
C ARG A 331 47.90 -34.97 25.52
N LYS A 332 48.90 -35.05 24.62
CA LYS A 332 49.16 -34.13 23.54
C LYS A 332 47.97 -34.10 22.60
N TRP A 333 47.11 -33.06 22.68
CA TRP A 333 46.09 -32.76 21.66
C TRP A 333 46.74 -32.03 20.49
N PRO A 334 46.56 -32.47 19.23
CA PRO A 334 47.17 -31.83 18.10
C PRO A 334 46.54 -30.47 17.84
N LEU A 335 47.36 -29.43 17.75
CA LEU A 335 46.98 -28.06 17.35
C LEU A 335 46.11 -28.00 16.06
N ARG A 336 46.18 -29.08 15.26
CA ARG A 336 45.33 -29.25 14.05
C ARG A 336 43.84 -29.31 14.33
N THR A 337 43.34 -29.88 15.43
CA THR A 337 41.91 -29.99 15.73
C THR A 337 41.31 -28.64 16.13
N MET A 338 42.08 -27.77 16.78
CA MET A 338 41.68 -26.44 17.15
C MET A 338 41.51 -25.54 15.91
N GLY A 339 42.44 -25.65 14.92
CA GLY A 339 42.37 -24.92 13.64
C GLY A 339 41.17 -25.35 12.80
N ILE A 340 40.79 -26.62 12.76
CA ILE A 340 39.65 -27.15 12.02
C ILE A 340 38.33 -26.61 12.58
N SER A 341 38.18 -26.59 13.94
CA SER A 341 36.97 -26.07 14.58
C SER A 341 36.74 -24.57 14.30
N ILE A 342 37.81 -23.77 14.34
CA ILE A 342 37.75 -22.32 14.01
C ILE A 342 37.42 -22.12 12.53
N ALA A 343 38.02 -22.90 11.64
CA ALA A 343 37.73 -22.81 10.19
C ALA A 343 36.26 -23.16 9.86
N ILE A 344 35.70 -24.17 10.52
CA ILE A 344 34.28 -24.54 10.35
C ILE A 344 33.37 -23.42 10.82
N ILE A 345 33.65 -22.78 11.96
CA ILE A 345 32.84 -21.67 12.49
C ILE A 345 32.88 -20.47 11.54
N ILE A 346 34.05 -20.14 10.98
CA ILE A 346 34.21 -19.06 10.00
C ILE A 346 33.42 -19.40 8.73
N ALA A 347 33.52 -20.63 8.23
CA ALA A 347 32.80 -21.07 7.03
C ALA A 347 31.27 -21.03 7.22
N VAL A 348 30.76 -21.52 8.35
CA VAL A 348 29.33 -21.44 8.69
C VAL A 348 28.86 -20.00 8.77
N ASN A 349 29.62 -19.09 9.40
CA ASN A 349 29.29 -17.66 9.47
C ASN A 349 29.25 -17.02 8.09
N ALA A 350 30.17 -17.35 7.20
CA ALA A 350 30.18 -16.84 5.82
C ALA A 350 28.96 -17.32 5.02
N VAL A 351 28.57 -18.60 5.15
CA VAL A 351 27.39 -19.16 4.49
C VAL A 351 26.11 -18.49 5.01
N VAL A 352 25.98 -18.32 6.31
CA VAL A 352 24.80 -17.67 6.91
C VAL A 352 24.71 -16.20 6.46
N ARG A 353 25.82 -15.47 6.44
CA ARG A 353 25.84 -14.08 5.90
C ARG A 353 25.43 -14.02 4.44
N TYR A 354 25.88 -14.98 3.63
CA TYR A 354 25.51 -15.06 2.23
C TYR A 354 24.02 -15.37 2.05
N LEU A 355 23.45 -16.29 2.85
CA LEU A 355 22.02 -16.58 2.83
C LEU A 355 21.17 -15.38 3.28
N VAL A 356 21.58 -14.66 4.34
CA VAL A 356 20.89 -13.43 4.78
C VAL A 356 20.95 -12.36 3.67
N PHE A 357 22.09 -12.22 2.97
CA PHE A 357 22.20 -11.31 1.84
C PHE A 357 21.29 -11.69 0.66
N LEU A 358 21.11 -13.00 0.38
CA LEU A 358 20.19 -13.47 -0.67
C LEU A 358 18.71 -13.23 -0.32
N ILE A 359 18.36 -13.34 0.96
CA ILE A 359 16.99 -13.10 1.45
C ILE A 359 16.67 -11.59 1.55
N SER A 360 17.71 -10.74 1.66
CA SER A 360 17.59 -9.28 1.75
C SER A 360 17.61 -8.57 0.39
N LYS A 361 17.76 -9.31 -0.71
CA LYS A 361 17.60 -8.84 -2.10
C LYS A 361 16.24 -9.18 -2.64
#